data_d4d508e0ad304193fa076645a31c4386
#
_entry.id   d4d508e0ad304193fa076645a31c4386
#
_cell.length_a   1.000
_cell.length_b   1.000
_cell.length_c   1.000
_cell.angle_alpha   90.00
_cell.angle_beta   90.00
_cell.angle_gamma   90.00
#
_symmetry.space_group_name_H-M   'P 1'
#
loop_
_entity.id
_entity.type
_entity.pdbx_description
1 polymer ?
#
loop_
_entity_poly.entity_id
_entity_poly.type
_entity_poly.pdbx_seq_one_letter_code
_entity_poly.pdbx_strand_id
1 'polypeptide(L)'
;MSEPIQSIAQNNYILATQKEVSHDNTLSGNGTVDSPMGVVPGYNETVLWSGTPTNSNIECSEALSNFERVILYGKWNYNSTQAIYAETTIPGSASSVQVGGLGLNTITATPKDFFCTYVDYSISGKNLTANGKLRMQIITGQNSSTTDTILIYKIIGVNRIANN
;
A
#
# COMPACT_ATOMS: atom_id res chain seq x y z
N MET A 1 46.29 -47.26 9.99
CA MET A 1 46.06 -45.83 10.23
C MET A 1 45.43 -45.25 8.96
N SER A 2 44.13 -45.19 8.92
CA SER A 2 43.43 -44.54 7.80
C SER A 2 42.03 -44.08 8.28
N GLU A 3 42.01 -42.97 8.94
CA GLU A 3 40.75 -42.37 9.43
C GLU A 3 40.41 -40.97 8.89
N PRO A 4 41.13 -40.36 7.94
CA PRO A 4 40.66 -39.05 7.48
C PRO A 4 39.69 -39.09 6.28
N ILE A 5 39.59 -40.22 5.56
CA ILE A 5 38.82 -40.27 4.32
C ILE A 5 37.29 -40.34 4.58
N GLN A 6 36.89 -41.00 5.67
CA GLN A 6 35.45 -41.12 6.01
C GLN A 6 34.83 -39.78 6.47
N SER A 7 35.62 -38.95 7.18
CA SER A 7 35.10 -37.63 7.62
C SER A 7 34.91 -36.66 6.48
N ILE A 8 35.77 -36.69 5.47
CA ILE A 8 35.64 -35.83 4.27
C ILE A 8 34.44 -36.29 3.41
N ALA A 9 34.25 -37.61 3.27
CA ALA A 9 33.14 -38.15 2.52
C ALA A 9 31.78 -37.86 3.22
N GLN A 10 31.73 -37.93 4.54
CA GLN A 10 30.53 -37.57 5.30
C GLN A 10 30.21 -36.07 5.19
N ASN A 11 31.21 -35.20 5.29
CA ASN A 11 31.00 -33.76 5.15
C ASN A 11 30.52 -33.39 3.73
N ASN A 12 31.12 -34.01 2.71
CA ASN A 12 30.68 -33.81 1.33
C ASN A 12 29.28 -34.36 1.08
N TYR A 13 28.90 -35.49 1.72
CA TYR A 13 27.58 -36.05 1.63
C TYR A 13 26.51 -35.15 2.29
N ILE A 14 26.83 -34.58 3.47
CA ILE A 14 25.93 -33.63 4.15
C ILE A 14 25.76 -32.36 3.31
N LEU A 15 26.84 -31.82 2.73
CA LEU A 15 26.76 -30.65 1.85
C LEU A 15 25.98 -30.91 0.56
N ALA A 16 26.12 -32.13 -0.04
CA ALA A 16 25.43 -32.51 -1.26
C ALA A 16 23.93 -32.80 -1.05
N THR A 17 23.52 -33.11 0.19
CA THR A 17 22.11 -33.40 0.54
C THR A 17 21.40 -32.22 1.17
N GLN A 18 22.07 -31.07 1.33
CA GLN A 18 21.44 -29.86 1.83
C GLN A 18 20.44 -29.36 0.78
N LYS A 19 19.17 -29.70 1.02
CA LYS A 19 18.07 -29.33 0.16
C LYS A 19 17.83 -27.84 0.30
N GLU A 20 17.61 -27.15 -0.82
CA GLU A 20 17.18 -25.77 -0.78
C GLU A 20 15.92 -25.63 0.09
N VAL A 21 15.91 -24.62 0.94
CA VAL A 21 14.76 -24.32 1.78
C VAL A 21 13.82 -23.43 0.99
N SER A 22 12.62 -23.94 0.74
CA SER A 22 11.55 -23.13 0.17
C SER A 22 11.02 -22.17 1.22
N HIS A 23 10.89 -20.92 0.88
CA HIS A 23 10.37 -19.86 1.76
C HIS A 23 9.47 -18.91 0.98
N ASP A 24 8.68 -18.13 1.69
CA ASP A 24 7.89 -17.03 1.13
C ASP A 24 8.74 -15.78 0.86
N ASN A 25 8.08 -14.70 0.43
CA ASN A 25 8.76 -13.45 0.07
C ASN A 25 9.30 -12.65 1.27
N THR A 26 9.14 -13.14 2.50
CA THR A 26 9.67 -12.49 3.71
C THR A 26 11.13 -12.86 4.00
N LEU A 27 11.61 -13.91 3.37
CA LEU A 27 12.98 -14.37 3.49
C LEU A 27 13.72 -14.30 2.13
N SER A 28 15.02 -14.07 2.17
CA SER A 28 15.92 -14.16 1.04
C SER A 28 16.92 -15.30 1.22
N GLY A 29 17.50 -15.76 0.13
CA GLY A 29 18.45 -16.87 0.15
C GLY A 29 17.75 -18.24 0.17
N ASN A 30 18.50 -19.30 0.02
CA ASN A 30 18.02 -20.68 -0.03
C ASN A 30 18.60 -21.56 1.08
N GLY A 31 19.26 -20.97 2.06
CA GLY A 31 19.85 -21.66 3.20
C GLY A 31 21.19 -22.35 2.90
N THR A 32 21.76 -22.13 1.72
CA THR A 32 23.10 -22.64 1.38
C THR A 32 24.21 -21.69 1.88
N VAL A 33 25.46 -22.16 1.88
CA VAL A 33 26.62 -21.35 2.27
C VAL A 33 26.77 -20.13 1.36
N ASP A 34 26.48 -20.29 0.07
CA ASP A 34 26.60 -19.23 -0.95
C ASP A 34 25.39 -18.31 -1.00
N SER A 35 24.26 -18.75 -0.43
CA SER A 35 23.01 -17.99 -0.36
C SER A 35 22.32 -18.22 0.98
N PRO A 36 22.88 -17.70 2.09
CA PRO A 36 22.29 -17.89 3.41
C PRO A 36 20.91 -17.25 3.52
N MET A 37 20.05 -17.89 4.28
CA MET A 37 18.73 -17.31 4.55
C MET A 37 18.85 -16.02 5.36
N GLY A 38 18.13 -15.02 4.92
CA GLY A 38 18.03 -13.72 5.61
C GLY A 38 16.61 -13.17 5.54
N VAL A 39 16.29 -12.28 6.43
CA VAL A 39 15.02 -11.51 6.33
C VAL A 39 15.18 -10.49 5.22
N VAL A 40 14.20 -10.43 4.31
CA VAL A 40 14.16 -9.40 3.29
C VAL A 40 13.89 -8.06 3.99
N PRO A 41 14.84 -7.10 3.97
CA PRO A 41 14.59 -5.80 4.58
C PRO A 41 13.53 -5.04 3.78
N GLY A 42 12.49 -4.59 4.46
CA GLY A 42 11.47 -3.75 3.88
C GLY A 42 10.13 -4.45 3.69
N TYR A 43 9.14 -3.64 3.38
CA TYR A 43 7.80 -4.11 3.08
C TYR A 43 7.77 -4.63 1.64
N ASN A 44 7.20 -5.81 1.44
CA ASN A 44 6.85 -6.28 0.10
C ASN A 44 5.66 -5.47 -0.40
N GLU A 45 5.94 -4.47 -1.21
CA GLU A 45 4.91 -3.62 -1.81
C GLU A 45 4.50 -4.15 -3.19
N THR A 46 3.20 -4.21 -3.42
CA THR A 46 2.61 -4.51 -4.72
C THR A 46 1.73 -3.33 -5.14
N VAL A 47 1.98 -2.78 -6.32
CA VAL A 47 1.09 -1.73 -6.87
C VAL A 47 -0.19 -2.40 -7.34
N LEU A 48 -1.29 -2.16 -6.63
CA LEU A 48 -2.61 -2.70 -6.93
C LEU A 48 -3.33 -1.87 -7.99
N TRP A 49 -3.10 -0.58 -7.97
CA TRP A 49 -3.62 0.35 -8.96
C TRP A 49 -2.77 1.62 -9.01
N SER A 50 -2.58 2.14 -10.22
CA SER A 50 -2.04 3.48 -10.45
C SER A 50 -2.58 4.00 -11.78
N GLY A 51 -2.91 5.29 -11.84
CA GLY A 51 -3.51 5.84 -13.05
C GLY A 51 -3.80 7.33 -12.95
N THR A 52 -4.62 7.80 -13.88
CA THR A 52 -5.14 9.16 -13.83
C THR A 52 -5.90 9.35 -12.53
N PRO A 53 -5.58 10.40 -11.74
CA PRO A 53 -6.22 10.63 -10.47
C PRO A 53 -7.75 10.68 -10.57
N THR A 54 -8.43 9.92 -9.72
CA THR A 54 -9.89 9.75 -9.78
C THR A 54 -10.52 9.71 -8.39
N ASN A 55 -11.78 10.12 -8.30
CA ASN A 55 -12.68 9.91 -7.16
C ASN A 55 -13.91 9.06 -7.57
N SER A 56 -13.78 8.30 -8.63
CA SER A 56 -14.76 7.35 -9.15
C SER A 56 -14.38 5.92 -8.73
N ASN A 57 -15.14 4.93 -9.21
CA ASN A 57 -14.85 3.52 -8.96
C ASN A 57 -13.45 3.13 -9.47
N ILE A 58 -12.77 2.30 -8.70
CA ILE A 58 -11.43 1.80 -9.01
C ILE A 58 -11.47 0.28 -8.99
N GLU A 59 -10.90 -0.34 -10.01
CA GLU A 59 -10.64 -1.77 -10.05
C GLU A 59 -9.14 -2.01 -9.91
N CYS A 60 -8.74 -2.67 -8.81
CA CYS A 60 -7.37 -3.07 -8.53
C CYS A 60 -6.98 -4.31 -9.35
N SER A 61 -5.70 -4.58 -9.47
CA SER A 61 -5.19 -5.78 -10.17
C SER A 61 -5.57 -7.07 -9.44
N GLU A 62 -5.74 -7.01 -8.12
CA GLU A 62 -6.12 -8.14 -7.28
C GLU A 62 -6.86 -7.70 -6.01
N ALA A 63 -7.42 -8.67 -5.27
CA ALA A 63 -8.18 -8.40 -4.06
C ALA A 63 -7.32 -7.78 -2.96
N LEU A 64 -7.86 -6.77 -2.26
CA LEU A 64 -7.17 -6.11 -1.17
C LEU A 64 -6.91 -7.06 0.01
N SER A 65 -7.80 -8.03 0.22
CA SER A 65 -7.67 -9.07 1.26
C SER A 65 -6.47 -10.01 1.09
N ASN A 66 -5.78 -9.96 -0.06
CA ASN A 66 -4.54 -10.69 -0.27
C ASN A 66 -3.33 -10.06 0.45
N PHE A 67 -3.53 -8.93 1.13
CA PHE A 67 -2.49 -8.16 1.78
C PHE A 67 -2.81 -7.89 3.25
N GLU A 68 -1.80 -7.80 4.10
CA GLU A 68 -1.99 -7.43 5.51
C GLU A 68 -2.50 -5.99 5.62
N ARG A 69 -1.96 -5.10 4.79
CA ARG A 69 -2.31 -3.67 4.75
C ARG A 69 -2.41 -3.18 3.32
N VAL A 70 -3.22 -2.15 3.14
CA VAL A 70 -3.34 -1.43 1.88
C VAL A 70 -3.17 0.06 2.14
N ILE A 71 -2.39 0.72 1.31
CA ILE A 71 -2.13 2.15 1.37
C ILE A 71 -2.76 2.82 0.15
N LEU A 72 -3.63 3.79 0.40
CA LEU A 72 -4.25 4.61 -0.62
C LEU A 72 -3.61 6.00 -0.61
N TYR A 73 -3.12 6.43 -1.76
CA TYR A 73 -2.53 7.75 -1.98
C TYR A 73 -3.51 8.63 -2.74
N GLY A 74 -3.90 9.71 -2.12
CA GLY A 74 -4.80 10.71 -2.68
C GLY A 74 -4.12 12.06 -2.83
N LYS A 75 -4.62 12.86 -3.77
CA LYS A 75 -4.24 14.27 -3.93
C LYS A 75 -5.45 15.11 -4.27
N TRP A 76 -5.45 16.33 -3.82
CA TRP A 76 -6.37 17.36 -4.26
C TRP A 76 -5.57 18.58 -4.72
N ASN A 77 -5.81 19.01 -5.94
CA ASN A 77 -5.18 20.19 -6.51
C ASN A 77 -6.13 21.37 -6.29
N TYR A 78 -5.83 22.20 -5.29
CA TYR A 78 -6.58 23.42 -5.05
C TYR A 78 -6.41 24.43 -6.18
N ASN A 79 -5.18 24.55 -6.68
CA ASN A 79 -4.83 25.33 -7.87
C ASN A 79 -3.58 24.71 -8.52
N SER A 80 -3.07 25.31 -9.58
CA SER A 80 -1.90 24.81 -10.30
C SER A 80 -0.60 24.72 -9.49
N THR A 81 -0.55 25.37 -8.31
CA THR A 81 0.67 25.51 -7.50
C THR A 81 0.58 24.85 -6.12
N GLN A 82 -0.62 24.49 -5.66
CA GLN A 82 -0.83 23.90 -4.34
C GLN A 82 -1.59 22.58 -4.45
N ALA A 83 -1.04 21.56 -3.84
CA ALA A 83 -1.67 20.25 -3.72
C ALA A 83 -1.72 19.81 -2.25
N ILE A 84 -2.83 19.20 -1.87
CA ILE A 84 -2.97 18.46 -0.61
C ILE A 84 -2.79 17.00 -0.95
N TYR A 85 -1.91 16.34 -0.23
CA TYR A 85 -1.69 14.91 -0.32
C TYR A 85 -2.29 14.24 0.91
N ALA A 86 -2.95 13.12 0.71
CA ALA A 86 -3.46 12.26 1.76
C ALA A 86 -2.93 10.84 1.56
N GLU A 87 -2.54 10.24 2.66
CA GLU A 87 -2.19 8.84 2.72
C GLU A 87 -3.10 8.18 3.74
N THR A 88 -3.76 7.11 3.36
CA THR A 88 -4.62 6.33 4.25
C THR A 88 -4.21 4.88 4.20
N THR A 89 -3.86 4.33 5.35
CA THR A 89 -3.52 2.91 5.52
C THR A 89 -4.67 2.19 6.19
N ILE A 90 -5.08 1.06 5.61
CA ILE A 90 -6.15 0.20 6.10
C ILE A 90 -5.69 -1.27 6.16
N PRO A 91 -6.30 -2.13 7.00
CA PRO A 91 -6.15 -3.57 6.87
C PRO A 91 -6.63 -4.05 5.49
N GLY A 92 -5.99 -5.07 4.92
CA GLY A 92 -6.45 -5.64 3.65
C GLY A 92 -7.87 -6.23 3.72
N SER A 93 -8.32 -6.63 4.90
CA SER A 93 -9.68 -7.12 5.18
C SER A 93 -10.74 -6.02 5.36
N ALA A 94 -10.36 -4.74 5.22
CA ALA A 94 -11.33 -3.64 5.38
C ALA A 94 -12.43 -3.72 4.31
N SER A 95 -13.68 -3.44 4.70
CA SER A 95 -14.84 -3.38 3.80
C SER A 95 -15.16 -1.96 3.29
N SER A 96 -14.51 -0.95 3.88
CA SER A 96 -14.66 0.44 3.47
C SER A 96 -13.43 1.26 3.82
N VAL A 97 -13.26 2.40 3.17
CA VAL A 97 -12.21 3.36 3.47
C VAL A 97 -12.67 4.78 3.16
N GLN A 98 -12.31 5.71 4.03
CA GLN A 98 -12.37 7.13 3.77
C GLN A 98 -10.96 7.67 3.55
N VAL A 99 -10.73 8.28 2.41
CA VAL A 99 -9.47 8.99 2.12
C VAL A 99 -9.75 10.47 2.13
N GLY A 100 -9.09 11.20 3.00
CA GLY A 100 -9.36 12.62 3.16
C GLY A 100 -8.16 13.41 3.66
N GLY A 101 -8.30 14.73 3.60
CA GLY A 101 -7.28 15.65 4.05
C GLY A 101 -7.83 17.02 4.41
N LEU A 102 -7.03 17.76 5.17
CA LEU A 102 -7.26 19.15 5.52
C LEU A 102 -6.31 20.03 4.73
N GLY A 103 -6.79 21.15 4.24
CA GLY A 103 -6.00 22.15 3.56
C GLY A 103 -6.33 23.56 4.00
N LEU A 104 -5.35 24.43 3.85
CA LEU A 104 -5.51 25.87 4.06
C LEU A 104 -5.82 26.54 2.73
N ASN A 105 -6.82 27.39 2.71
CA ASN A 105 -6.97 28.35 1.64
C ASN A 105 -5.82 29.36 1.71
N THR A 106 -5.37 29.81 0.58
CA THR A 106 -4.18 30.63 0.36
C THR A 106 -3.86 31.63 1.49
N ILE A 107 -2.58 31.78 1.76
CA ILE A 107 -2.00 32.70 2.74
C ILE A 107 -2.49 34.16 2.57
N THR A 108 -3.01 34.50 1.40
CA THR A 108 -3.49 35.84 1.03
C THR A 108 -5.00 36.07 1.19
N ALA A 109 -5.79 35.01 1.39
CA ALA A 109 -7.21 35.15 1.60
C ALA A 109 -7.53 35.68 3.02
N THR A 110 -8.45 36.63 3.13
CA THR A 110 -8.96 37.13 4.41
C THR A 110 -10.49 36.99 4.42
N PRO A 111 -11.08 36.20 5.33
CA PRO A 111 -10.42 35.40 6.35
C PRO A 111 -9.72 34.15 5.78
N LYS A 112 -8.68 33.71 6.46
CA LYS A 112 -8.04 32.42 6.18
C LYS A 112 -9.04 31.29 6.46
N ASP A 113 -9.16 30.35 5.56
CA ASP A 113 -10.14 29.29 5.68
C ASP A 113 -9.50 27.91 5.53
N PHE A 114 -10.12 26.92 6.17
CA PHE A 114 -9.72 25.54 6.11
C PHE A 114 -10.71 24.76 5.24
N PHE A 115 -10.20 23.87 4.42
CA PHE A 115 -10.99 22.90 3.69
C PHE A 115 -10.81 21.51 4.26
N CYS A 116 -11.91 20.78 4.41
CA CYS A 116 -11.92 19.34 4.52
C CYS A 116 -12.34 18.75 3.18
N THR A 117 -11.60 17.79 2.69
CA THR A 117 -11.95 17.06 1.47
C THR A 117 -11.80 15.57 1.70
N TYR A 118 -12.76 14.77 1.20
CA TYR A 118 -12.69 13.32 1.29
C TYR A 118 -13.40 12.63 0.13
N VAL A 119 -13.08 11.35 -0.01
CA VAL A 119 -13.84 10.38 -0.81
C VAL A 119 -14.01 9.10 0.00
N ASP A 120 -15.22 8.53 -0.02
CA ASP A 120 -15.57 7.27 0.62
C ASP A 120 -15.68 6.17 -0.42
N TYR A 121 -15.11 5.01 -0.09
CA TYR A 121 -15.25 3.79 -0.87
C TYR A 121 -15.79 2.65 -0.02
N SER A 122 -16.69 1.85 -0.58
CA SER A 122 -16.89 0.47 -0.17
C SER A 122 -15.95 -0.45 -0.94
N ILE A 123 -15.49 -1.51 -0.28
CA ILE A 123 -14.49 -2.44 -0.81
C ILE A 123 -15.12 -3.82 -0.92
N SER A 124 -15.02 -4.42 -2.11
CA SER A 124 -15.43 -5.80 -2.36
C SER A 124 -14.43 -6.48 -3.29
N GLY A 125 -13.64 -7.40 -2.73
CA GLY A 125 -12.56 -8.06 -3.43
C GLY A 125 -11.54 -7.06 -3.96
N LYS A 126 -11.43 -6.91 -5.28
CA LYS A 126 -10.53 -5.96 -5.95
C LYS A 126 -11.18 -4.63 -6.31
N ASN A 127 -12.48 -4.45 -6.01
CA ASN A 127 -13.23 -3.27 -6.42
C ASN A 127 -13.42 -2.30 -5.28
N LEU A 128 -13.14 -1.03 -5.54
CA LEU A 128 -13.48 0.11 -4.69
C LEU A 128 -14.60 0.88 -5.38
N THR A 129 -15.77 0.89 -4.76
CA THR A 129 -16.96 1.63 -5.26
C THR A 129 -17.09 2.94 -4.51
N ALA A 130 -17.03 4.04 -5.23
CA ALA A 130 -17.19 5.37 -4.64
C ALA A 130 -18.63 5.59 -4.18
N ASN A 131 -18.83 5.81 -2.87
CA ASN A 131 -20.16 6.01 -2.26
C ASN A 131 -20.43 7.47 -1.97
N GLY A 132 -19.43 8.22 -1.56
CA GLY A 132 -19.56 9.61 -1.18
C GLY A 132 -18.27 10.39 -1.40
N LYS A 133 -18.42 11.68 -1.66
CA LYS A 133 -17.30 12.60 -1.80
C LYS A 133 -17.75 13.99 -1.45
N LEU A 134 -16.92 14.73 -0.73
CA LEU A 134 -17.23 16.08 -0.28
C LEU A 134 -15.94 16.90 -0.15
N ARG A 135 -16.06 18.16 -0.51
CA ARG A 135 -15.18 19.22 -0.04
C ARG A 135 -16.03 20.25 0.68
N MET A 136 -15.63 20.64 1.87
CA MET A 136 -16.33 21.62 2.68
C MET A 136 -15.35 22.66 3.22
N GLN A 137 -15.79 23.90 3.20
CA GLN A 137 -15.08 25.02 3.82
C GLN A 137 -15.51 25.10 5.30
N ILE A 138 -14.55 24.99 6.22
CA ILE A 138 -14.86 24.76 7.64
C ILE A 138 -15.30 26.04 8.35
N ILE A 139 -14.67 27.18 8.07
CA ILE A 139 -14.93 28.43 8.80
C ILE A 139 -16.24 29.07 8.37
N THR A 140 -16.53 29.10 7.08
CA THR A 140 -17.74 29.76 6.57
C THR A 140 -18.93 28.82 6.43
N GLY A 141 -18.70 27.51 6.50
CA GLY A 141 -19.73 26.49 6.26
C GLY A 141 -20.35 26.53 4.86
N GLN A 142 -19.83 27.42 4.01
CA GLN A 142 -20.30 27.64 2.65
C GLN A 142 -19.34 27.01 1.66
N ASN A 143 -19.81 26.67 0.47
CA ASN A 143 -19.06 26.00 -0.59
C ASN A 143 -18.72 24.53 -0.33
N SER A 144 -19.73 23.70 -0.26
CA SER A 144 -19.55 22.26 -0.46
C SER A 144 -19.44 21.94 -1.95
N SER A 145 -18.55 21.04 -2.31
CA SER A 145 -18.40 20.52 -3.68
C SER A 145 -18.29 19.00 -3.63
N THR A 146 -18.98 18.34 -4.54
CA THR A 146 -18.89 16.87 -4.71
C THR A 146 -17.98 16.47 -5.87
N THR A 147 -17.52 17.42 -6.67
CA THR A 147 -16.65 17.17 -7.83
C THR A 147 -15.21 17.54 -7.58
N ASP A 148 -14.97 18.62 -6.84
CA ASP A 148 -13.64 19.12 -6.51
C ASP A 148 -13.20 18.54 -5.14
N THR A 149 -12.88 17.27 -5.12
CA THR A 149 -12.51 16.52 -3.93
C THR A 149 -11.15 15.85 -4.10
N ILE A 150 -10.69 15.13 -3.07
CA ILE A 150 -9.48 14.34 -3.18
C ILE A 150 -9.62 13.28 -4.27
N LEU A 151 -8.55 13.06 -5.02
CA LEU A 151 -8.48 12.09 -6.10
C LEU A 151 -7.42 11.05 -5.77
N ILE A 152 -7.77 9.78 -5.83
CA ILE A 152 -6.82 8.67 -5.65
C ILE A 152 -5.97 8.57 -6.91
N TYR A 153 -4.65 8.40 -6.75
CA TYR A 153 -3.71 8.23 -7.85
C TYR A 153 -2.84 6.97 -7.76
N LYS A 154 -2.81 6.32 -6.58
CA LYS A 154 -2.06 5.08 -6.37
C LYS A 154 -2.65 4.29 -5.20
N ILE A 155 -2.64 2.97 -5.33
CA ILE A 155 -3.00 2.01 -4.27
C ILE A 155 -1.91 0.95 -4.21
N ILE A 156 -1.41 0.66 -3.01
CA ILE A 156 -0.35 -0.33 -2.76
C ILE A 156 -0.86 -1.35 -1.76
N GLY A 157 -0.66 -2.62 -2.04
CA GLY A 157 -0.75 -3.71 -1.07
C GLY A 157 0.60 -3.94 -0.42
N VAL A 158 0.61 -4.13 0.89
CA VAL A 158 1.81 -4.34 1.70
C VAL A 158 1.71 -5.68 2.40
N ASN A 159 2.78 -6.47 2.33
CA ASN A 159 2.90 -7.80 2.90
C ASN A 159 1.77 -8.73 2.41
N ARG A 160 2.02 -9.40 1.30
CA ARG A 160 1.08 -10.40 0.78
C ARG A 160 0.85 -11.52 1.79
N ILE A 161 -0.41 -11.82 2.08
CA ILE A 161 -0.79 -12.95 2.92
C ILE A 161 -0.55 -14.23 2.10
N ALA A 162 0.22 -15.17 2.65
CA ALA A 162 0.39 -16.48 2.04
C ALA A 162 -0.96 -17.21 2.06
N ASN A 163 -1.45 -17.60 0.90
CA ASN A 163 -2.59 -18.51 0.82
C ASN A 163 -2.09 -19.90 1.22
N ASN A 164 -2.45 -20.35 2.41
CA ASN A 164 -2.24 -21.72 2.86
C ASN A 164 -3.22 -22.67 2.17
#